data_843b4eb4a4cd3ba94a13fcd5477f829c
#
_entry.id   843b4eb4a4cd3ba94a13fcd5477f829c
#
_cell.length_a   1.000
_cell.length_b   1.000
_cell.length_c   1.000
_cell.angle_alpha   90.00
_cell.angle_beta   90.00
_cell.angle_gamma   90.00
#
_symmetry.space_group_name_H-M   'P 1'
#
loop_
_entity.id
_entity.type
_entity.pdbx_description
1 polymer ?
#
loop_
_entity_poly.entity_id
_entity_poly.type
_entity_poly.pdbx_seq_one_letter_code
_entity_poly.pdbx_strand_id
1 'polypeptide(L)'
;MPKTASRRREITQLLGKVDINFEDDIHMSIANDLFEAYGIPKLDSAEECINTAFPSLDQGVDTFRVEYLRAEILSKFDGHPLGIDTEAAAWEKFLAAEEGCRQMNERLSLVKYHDNSILSWGERVIHTARRKILKLIGESVPFGDVALRCRFSGGATTSVNRLYGHPSWKHACPQDVTKRAXXXXXXXXXXXXXXXXXXXXXXXXXXXXXXXXXXXXXXXXXXXXXXXXXXXXXXXXXXXXXXXXXXXXDLNDQSTNQRLARDGSLLNHLATIDLSAASDSISLKLVELLMPPEWYDLLTDLRSDEGILPDGRIVTYEKISSMGNGYTFELESLIFAAIARSVCELLEIDQSTVSVYGDDIIIDTRAAAPLMDVFEYVGFTPNRKKTFCDGPFRESCGKHWFQGVDVTPFYIRRPIRCLADMILVLNSIYRWGTVDGVWDPRALTVYEKYLKLLPRNWRRNRIPDGYGDGALVGLATTNPFVIVKNYSRLYPVLVEVQRDVKRSEEGSYLYALLRDRETRYSPFLRDADRTGFDEAPLATSLRRKTGRYKVAWIQDSAFIRPPYFITGIPEVKLAS
;
A
#
# COMPACT_ATOMS: atom_id res chain seq x y z
N MET A 1 -20.62 -27.88 19.67
CA MET A 1 -19.48 -26.99 19.93
C MET A 1 -18.27 -27.70 20.52
N PRO A 2 -18.41 -28.59 21.53
CA PRO A 2 -17.21 -29.30 22.06
C PRO A 2 -16.46 -30.10 21.01
N LYS A 3 -17.18 -30.69 20.06
CA LYS A 3 -16.52 -31.51 19.03
C LYS A 3 -15.67 -30.68 18.10
N THR A 4 -16.13 -29.47 17.76
CA THR A 4 -15.37 -28.59 16.88
C THR A 4 -14.10 -28.08 17.55
N ALA A 5 -14.20 -27.71 18.82
CA ALA A 5 -13.03 -27.22 19.57
C ALA A 5 -12.00 -28.34 19.72
N SER A 6 -12.47 -29.58 19.99
CA SER A 6 -11.57 -30.73 20.11
C SER A 6 -10.87 -31.02 18.77
N ARG A 7 -11.61 -30.94 17.66
CA ARG A 7 -11.03 -31.17 16.34
C ARG A 7 -10.02 -30.12 16.00
N ARG A 8 -10.30 -28.85 16.34
CA ARG A 8 -9.33 -27.77 16.10
C ARG A 8 -8.02 -28.04 16.86
N ARG A 9 -8.12 -28.43 18.10
CA ARG A 9 -6.92 -28.71 18.89
C ARG A 9 -6.12 -29.87 18.28
N GLU A 10 -6.81 -30.91 17.86
CA GLU A 10 -6.17 -32.04 17.23
C GLU A 10 -5.41 -31.65 15.99
N ILE A 11 -6.06 -30.87 15.13
CA ILE A 11 -5.44 -30.41 13.87
C ILE A 11 -4.28 -29.46 14.16
N THR A 12 -4.45 -28.58 15.13
CA THR A 12 -3.38 -27.67 15.52
C THR A 12 -2.15 -28.45 15.98
N GLN A 13 -2.36 -29.55 16.72
CA GLN A 13 -1.24 -30.38 17.11
C GLN A 13 -0.60 -31.08 15.92
N LEU A 14 -1.42 -31.59 15.00
CA LEU A 14 -0.90 -32.26 13.82
C LEU A 14 -0.05 -31.34 12.95
N LEU A 15 -0.43 -30.08 12.87
CA LEU A 15 0.27 -29.08 12.05
C LEU A 15 1.33 -28.30 12.83
N GLY A 16 1.34 -28.44 14.14
CA GLY A 16 1.88 -27.45 15.05
C GLY A 16 3.36 -27.21 15.07
N LYS A 17 4.15 -28.19 15.49
CA LYS A 17 5.57 -27.92 15.74
C LYS A 17 6.40 -28.28 14.54
N VAL A 18 6.67 -27.29 13.72
CA VAL A 18 7.47 -27.51 12.53
C VAL A 18 8.73 -26.67 12.63
N ASP A 19 9.83 -27.31 12.97
CA ASP A 19 11.16 -26.70 12.93
C ASP A 19 11.82 -27.17 11.66
N ILE A 20 11.67 -26.39 10.61
CA ILE A 20 12.30 -26.68 9.33
C ILE A 20 13.35 -25.62 9.07
N ASN A 21 14.52 -26.09 8.71
CA ASN A 21 15.59 -25.20 8.26
C ASN A 21 15.87 -25.49 6.79
N PHE A 22 16.18 -24.44 6.06
CA PHE A 22 16.50 -24.54 4.65
C PHE A 22 17.94 -24.10 4.44
N GLU A 23 18.52 -24.53 3.32
CA GLU A 23 19.87 -24.12 2.98
C GLU A 23 19.92 -22.61 2.81
N ASP A 24 21.05 -22.02 3.16
CA ASP A 24 21.18 -20.55 3.20
C ASP A 24 20.85 -19.90 1.87
N ASP A 25 21.23 -20.53 0.76
CA ASP A 25 21.06 -19.95 -0.57
C ASP A 25 19.90 -20.57 -1.33
N ILE A 26 18.91 -21.12 -0.64
CA ILE A 26 17.82 -21.82 -1.32
C ILE A 26 17.04 -20.87 -2.24
N HIS A 27 16.99 -19.59 -1.90
CA HIS A 27 16.35 -18.61 -2.79
C HIS A 27 17.03 -18.57 -4.16
N MET A 28 18.34 -18.69 -4.20
CA MET A 28 19.07 -18.74 -5.47
C MET A 28 18.76 -20.01 -6.24
N SER A 29 18.68 -21.14 -5.52
CA SER A 29 18.35 -22.41 -6.18
C SER A 29 16.96 -22.36 -6.80
N ILE A 30 15.99 -21.81 -6.08
CA ILE A 30 14.61 -21.70 -6.58
C ILE A 30 14.59 -20.81 -7.84
N ALA A 31 15.20 -19.62 -7.74
CA ALA A 31 15.20 -18.71 -8.89
C ALA A 31 15.86 -19.35 -10.09
N ASN A 32 17.04 -19.93 -9.90
CA ASN A 32 17.80 -20.51 -11.02
C ASN A 32 17.13 -21.76 -11.57
N ASP A 33 16.45 -22.55 -10.75
CA ASP A 33 15.68 -23.67 -11.28
C ASP A 33 14.56 -23.19 -12.18
N LEU A 34 13.90 -22.08 -11.83
CA LEU A 34 12.90 -21.50 -12.72
C LEU A 34 13.52 -21.06 -14.04
N PHE A 35 14.64 -20.35 -13.98
CA PHE A 35 15.29 -19.88 -15.20
C PHE A 35 15.71 -21.05 -16.08
N GLU A 36 16.27 -22.08 -15.46
CA GLU A 36 16.69 -23.26 -16.19
C GLU A 36 15.49 -23.97 -16.84
N ALA A 37 14.38 -24.06 -16.12
CA ALA A 37 13.18 -24.69 -16.67
C ALA A 37 12.65 -23.97 -17.90
N TYR A 38 12.87 -22.68 -17.98
CA TYR A 38 12.43 -21.87 -19.12
C TYR A 38 13.54 -21.59 -20.13
N GLY A 39 14.73 -22.17 -19.92
CA GLY A 39 15.80 -22.07 -20.89
C GLY A 39 16.51 -20.73 -20.94
N ILE A 40 16.51 -19.97 -19.84
CA ILE A 40 17.22 -18.70 -19.81
C ILE A 40 18.40 -18.78 -18.82
N PRO A 41 19.37 -17.87 -18.93
CA PRO A 41 20.57 -17.95 -18.12
C PRO A 41 20.29 -17.81 -16.63
N LYS A 42 21.06 -18.53 -15.83
CA LYS A 42 20.99 -18.42 -14.38
C LYS A 42 21.68 -17.15 -13.91
N LEU A 43 21.37 -16.79 -12.67
CA LEU A 43 22.07 -15.71 -11.96
C LEU A 43 23.19 -16.31 -11.13
N ASP A 44 24.35 -15.65 -11.12
CA ASP A 44 25.45 -16.09 -10.28
C ASP A 44 25.30 -15.63 -8.84
N SER A 45 24.57 -14.54 -8.64
CA SER A 45 24.33 -13.99 -7.31
C SER A 45 23.02 -13.22 -7.32
N ALA A 46 22.46 -12.99 -6.13
CA ALA A 46 21.25 -12.17 -6.02
C ALA A 46 21.52 -10.73 -6.46
N GLU A 47 22.75 -10.25 -6.24
CA GLU A 47 23.12 -8.89 -6.66
C GLU A 47 23.09 -8.71 -8.17
N GLU A 48 23.38 -9.77 -8.91
CA GLU A 48 23.31 -9.71 -10.36
C GLU A 48 21.89 -9.34 -10.84
N CYS A 49 20.89 -9.74 -10.08
CA CYS A 49 19.50 -9.40 -10.41
C CYS A 49 19.31 -7.88 -10.46
N ILE A 50 19.92 -7.17 -9.50
CA ILE A 50 19.80 -5.71 -9.44
C ILE A 50 20.35 -5.07 -10.70
N ASN A 51 21.42 -5.64 -11.23
CA ASN A 51 22.11 -5.09 -12.40
C ASN A 51 21.57 -5.63 -13.73
N THR A 52 20.56 -6.48 -13.68
CA THR A 52 19.97 -7.04 -14.90
C THR A 52 19.17 -5.97 -15.62
N ALA A 53 19.42 -5.82 -16.92
CA ALA A 53 18.73 -4.82 -17.71
C ALA A 53 17.28 -5.20 -17.92
N PHE A 54 16.43 -4.19 -18.13
CA PHE A 54 15.05 -4.40 -18.50
C PHE A 54 15.01 -5.22 -19.81
N PRO A 55 14.17 -6.26 -19.90
CA PRO A 55 14.20 -7.11 -21.09
C PRO A 55 13.82 -6.36 -22.35
N SER A 56 14.28 -6.88 -23.49
CA SER A 56 13.94 -6.30 -24.76
C SER A 56 12.43 -6.36 -25.01
N LEU A 57 11.90 -5.26 -25.53
CA LEU A 57 10.49 -5.20 -25.90
C LEU A 57 10.22 -5.83 -27.28
N ASP A 58 11.26 -6.20 -28.02
CA ASP A 58 11.15 -6.79 -29.35
C ASP A 58 11.22 -8.31 -29.28
N GLN A 59 10.34 -8.91 -28.49
CA GLN A 59 10.32 -10.36 -28.35
C GLN A 59 8.92 -10.82 -27.97
N GLY A 60 8.72 -12.12 -27.99
CA GLY A 60 7.44 -12.69 -27.63
C GLY A 60 7.13 -12.55 -26.15
N VAL A 61 5.86 -12.65 -25.82
CA VAL A 61 5.41 -12.45 -24.45
C VAL A 61 5.95 -13.51 -23.51
N ASP A 62 6.04 -14.78 -23.96
CA ASP A 62 6.55 -15.83 -23.07
C ASP A 62 7.99 -15.58 -22.67
N THR A 63 8.83 -15.22 -23.62
CA THR A 63 10.23 -14.95 -23.32
C THR A 63 10.35 -13.70 -22.46
N PHE A 64 9.60 -12.65 -22.81
CA PHE A 64 9.62 -11.42 -22.01
C PHE A 64 9.25 -11.70 -20.56
N ARG A 65 8.20 -12.50 -20.36
CA ARG A 65 7.69 -12.77 -19.02
C ARG A 65 8.75 -13.40 -18.13
N VAL A 66 9.49 -14.36 -18.67
CA VAL A 66 10.50 -15.05 -17.88
C VAL A 66 11.73 -14.17 -17.67
N GLU A 67 12.16 -13.45 -18.70
CA GLU A 67 13.28 -12.52 -18.55
C GLU A 67 12.95 -11.40 -17.56
N TYR A 68 11.69 -10.96 -17.56
CA TYR A 68 11.26 -9.94 -16.63
C TYR A 68 11.27 -10.49 -15.19
N LEU A 69 10.82 -11.72 -15.00
CA LEU A 69 10.95 -12.35 -13.69
C LEU A 69 12.41 -12.41 -13.26
N ARG A 70 13.31 -12.77 -14.18
CA ARG A 70 14.73 -12.84 -13.85
C ARG A 70 15.28 -11.48 -13.41
N ALA A 71 14.83 -10.40 -14.05
CA ALA A 71 15.26 -9.05 -13.68
C ALA A 71 14.67 -8.59 -12.35
N GLU A 72 13.54 -9.16 -11.93
CA GLU A 72 12.78 -8.63 -10.81
C GLU A 72 12.82 -9.50 -9.55
N ILE A 73 12.95 -10.81 -9.70
CA ILE A 73 12.66 -11.74 -8.60
C ILE A 73 13.46 -11.48 -7.33
N LEU A 74 14.73 -11.12 -7.48
CA LEU A 74 15.61 -10.86 -6.33
C LEU A 74 16.00 -9.39 -6.24
N SER A 75 15.37 -8.51 -7.01
CA SER A 75 15.72 -7.10 -7.01
C SER A 75 15.44 -6.41 -5.67
N LYS A 76 14.49 -6.94 -4.92
CA LYS A 76 14.11 -6.38 -3.62
C LYS A 76 14.55 -7.27 -2.45
N PHE A 77 15.47 -8.19 -2.71
CA PHE A 77 15.96 -9.11 -1.69
C PHE A 77 16.77 -8.35 -0.64
N ASP A 78 16.40 -8.49 0.63
CA ASP A 78 17.02 -7.70 1.69
C ASP A 78 18.32 -8.30 2.22
N GLY A 79 18.70 -9.48 1.72
CA GLY A 79 19.95 -10.12 2.12
C GLY A 79 21.17 -9.69 1.32
N HIS A 80 21.04 -8.72 0.42
CA HIS A 80 22.20 -8.27 -0.37
C HIS A 80 23.26 -7.65 0.54
N PRO A 81 24.51 -8.10 0.45
CA PRO A 81 25.58 -7.45 1.20
C PRO A 81 26.11 -6.24 0.43
N LEU A 82 25.30 -5.21 0.32
CA LEU A 82 25.61 -4.06 -0.52
C LEU A 82 26.64 -3.10 0.11
N GLY A 83 26.92 -3.26 1.42
CA GLY A 83 27.80 -2.33 2.08
C GLY A 83 27.24 -0.93 2.23
N ILE A 84 25.94 -0.77 2.07
CA ILE A 84 25.27 0.51 2.15
C ILE A 84 24.52 0.58 3.48
N ASP A 85 24.68 1.71 4.19
CA ASP A 85 23.87 1.99 5.35
C ASP A 85 22.50 2.46 4.83
N THR A 86 21.52 1.55 4.80
CA THR A 86 20.22 1.87 4.24
C THR A 86 19.48 2.91 5.04
N GLU A 87 19.69 2.95 6.36
CA GLU A 87 19.06 3.96 7.19
C GLU A 87 19.61 5.35 6.87
N ALA A 88 20.94 5.46 6.77
CA ALA A 88 21.56 6.73 6.41
C ALA A 88 21.12 7.20 5.04
N ALA A 89 21.03 6.27 4.07
CA ALA A 89 20.58 6.61 2.73
C ALA A 89 19.15 7.10 2.74
N ALA A 90 18.28 6.49 3.55
CA ALA A 90 16.88 6.92 3.64
C ALA A 90 16.77 8.33 4.21
N TRP A 91 17.57 8.64 5.24
CA TRP A 91 17.53 9.98 5.81
C TRP A 91 18.09 11.02 4.84
N GLU A 92 19.14 10.66 4.11
CA GLU A 92 19.69 11.55 3.09
C GLU A 92 18.65 11.86 2.01
N LYS A 93 17.94 10.83 1.57
CA LYS A 93 16.89 11.01 0.57
C LYS A 93 15.75 11.87 1.11
N PHE A 94 15.38 11.64 2.36
CA PHE A 94 14.33 12.43 3.01
C PHE A 94 14.73 13.91 3.04
N LEU A 95 15.96 14.22 3.45
CA LEU A 95 16.42 15.60 3.53
C LEU A 95 16.56 16.23 2.15
N ALA A 96 16.95 15.44 1.15
CA ALA A 96 17.04 15.94 -0.21
C ALA A 96 15.66 16.33 -0.73
N ALA A 97 14.64 15.53 -0.42
CA ALA A 97 13.27 15.87 -0.81
C ALA A 97 12.81 17.16 -0.13
N GLU A 98 13.16 17.35 1.16
CA GLU A 98 12.83 18.59 1.85
C GLU A 98 13.52 19.79 1.19
N GLU A 99 14.77 19.65 0.81
CA GLU A 99 15.49 20.73 0.13
C GLU A 99 14.84 21.03 -1.22
N GLY A 100 14.42 20.00 -1.94
CA GLY A 100 13.69 20.20 -3.18
C GLY A 100 12.40 20.95 -2.97
N CYS A 101 11.66 20.62 -1.91
CA CYS A 101 10.43 21.35 -1.58
C CYS A 101 10.73 22.79 -1.19
N ARG A 102 11.84 23.01 -0.46
CA ARG A 102 12.21 24.40 -0.11
C ARG A 102 12.47 25.23 -1.36
N GLN A 103 13.23 24.68 -2.30
CA GLN A 103 13.49 25.39 -3.55
C GLN A 103 12.18 25.62 -4.31
N MET A 104 11.29 24.64 -4.31
CA MET A 104 10.03 24.78 -5.01
C MET A 104 9.14 25.82 -4.34
N ASN A 105 9.14 25.90 -3.02
CA ASN A 105 8.37 26.92 -2.32
C ASN A 105 8.85 28.30 -2.70
N GLU A 106 10.16 28.51 -2.82
CA GLU A 106 10.67 29.80 -3.28
C GLU A 106 10.26 30.09 -4.72
N ARG A 107 10.40 29.10 -5.60
CA ARG A 107 10.10 29.28 -7.01
C ARG A 107 8.62 29.56 -7.23
N LEU A 108 7.75 28.79 -6.62
CA LEU A 108 6.32 28.94 -6.82
C LEU A 108 5.75 30.18 -6.15
N SER A 109 6.47 30.77 -5.19
CA SER A 109 6.02 32.04 -4.62
C SER A 109 6.07 33.17 -5.62
N LEU A 110 6.79 32.99 -6.74
CA LEU A 110 6.87 33.99 -7.81
C LEU A 110 5.76 33.81 -8.84
N VAL A 111 4.97 32.74 -8.75
CA VAL A 111 3.85 32.55 -9.68
C VAL A 111 2.80 33.66 -9.44
N LYS A 112 2.40 34.31 -10.50
CA LYS A 112 1.46 35.44 -10.42
C LYS A 112 0.11 35.05 -11.00
N TYR A 113 -0.91 35.67 -10.47
CA TYR A 113 -2.29 35.44 -10.91
C TYR A 113 -2.85 36.58 -11.72
N HIS A 114 -1.99 37.44 -12.27
CA HIS A 114 -2.43 38.61 -12.96
C HIS A 114 -2.90 38.29 -14.38
N ASP A 115 -4.05 38.85 -14.74
CA ASP A 115 -4.65 38.59 -16.04
C ASP A 115 -3.82 39.13 -17.18
N ASN A 116 -3.02 40.18 -16.93
CA ASN A 116 -2.27 40.84 -17.97
C ASN A 116 -0.91 40.22 -18.24
N SER A 117 -0.59 39.16 -17.52
CA SER A 117 0.70 38.48 -17.68
C SER A 117 0.61 37.41 -18.76
N ILE A 118 1.70 37.25 -19.50
CA ILE A 118 1.85 36.12 -20.39
C ILE A 118 2.25 34.94 -19.52
N LEU A 119 1.38 33.96 -19.43
CA LEU A 119 1.62 32.82 -18.54
C LEU A 119 2.42 31.75 -19.26
N SER A 120 3.38 31.17 -18.56
CA SER A 120 4.10 30.01 -19.06
C SER A 120 3.18 28.79 -19.10
N TRP A 121 3.64 27.74 -19.76
CA TRP A 121 2.88 26.51 -19.84
C TRP A 121 2.55 25.96 -18.43
N GLY A 122 3.56 25.93 -17.56
CA GLY A 122 3.34 25.46 -16.19
C GLY A 122 2.34 26.30 -15.43
N GLU A 123 2.41 27.62 -15.58
CA GLU A 123 1.46 28.52 -14.90
C GLU A 123 0.04 28.31 -15.42
N ARG A 124 -0.10 28.12 -16.74
CA ARG A 124 -1.43 27.86 -17.31
C ARG A 124 -2.03 26.57 -16.75
N VAL A 125 -1.20 25.54 -16.59
CA VAL A 125 -1.66 24.27 -16.00
C VAL A 125 -2.06 24.47 -14.54
N ILE A 126 -1.25 25.21 -13.77
CA ILE A 126 -1.59 25.49 -12.37
C ILE A 126 -2.94 26.19 -12.27
N HIS A 127 -3.17 27.20 -13.07
CA HIS A 127 -4.44 27.93 -13.02
C HIS A 127 -5.61 27.04 -13.40
N THR A 128 -5.44 26.22 -14.43
CA THR A 128 -6.49 25.32 -14.86
C THR A 128 -6.77 24.28 -13.78
N ALA A 129 -5.72 23.70 -13.18
CA ALA A 129 -5.88 22.71 -12.12
C ALA A 129 -6.56 23.31 -10.90
N ARG A 130 -6.19 24.55 -10.55
CA ARG A 130 -6.83 25.25 -9.44
C ARG A 130 -8.33 25.37 -9.65
N ARG A 131 -8.74 25.74 -10.86
CA ARG A 131 -10.17 25.84 -11.15
C ARG A 131 -10.88 24.49 -11.05
N LYS A 132 -10.22 23.42 -11.51
CA LYS A 132 -10.80 22.08 -11.44
C LYS A 132 -10.98 21.64 -10.00
N ILE A 133 -9.98 21.90 -9.16
CA ILE A 133 -10.08 21.52 -7.74
C ILE A 133 -11.18 22.32 -7.06
N LEU A 134 -11.23 23.63 -7.32
CA LEU A 134 -12.28 24.47 -6.74
C LEU A 134 -13.68 23.97 -7.12
N LYS A 135 -13.85 23.60 -8.38
CA LYS A 135 -15.15 23.08 -8.84
C LYS A 135 -15.49 21.77 -8.16
N LEU A 136 -14.48 20.95 -7.90
CA LEU A 136 -14.71 19.62 -7.34
C LEU A 136 -15.04 19.66 -5.85
N ILE A 137 -14.27 20.41 -5.06
CA ILE A 137 -14.41 20.36 -3.61
C ILE A 137 -15.06 21.62 -3.01
N GLY A 138 -15.21 22.68 -3.79
CA GLY A 138 -15.84 23.89 -3.32
C GLY A 138 -14.93 24.79 -2.51
N GLU A 139 -15.37 26.06 -2.34
CA GLU A 139 -14.61 27.05 -1.60
C GLU A 139 -14.61 26.79 -0.09
N SER A 140 -15.71 26.28 0.42
CA SER A 140 -15.92 26.14 1.85
C SER A 140 -15.74 24.68 2.28
N VAL A 141 -15.04 24.49 3.38
CA VAL A 141 -14.90 23.17 3.97
C VAL A 141 -16.22 22.78 4.63
N PRO A 142 -16.80 21.65 4.28
CA PRO A 142 -18.02 21.18 4.97
C PRO A 142 -17.64 20.54 6.31
N PHE A 143 -17.39 21.37 7.32
CA PHE A 143 -16.84 20.91 8.58
C PHE A 143 -17.67 19.81 9.25
N GLY A 144 -18.99 19.89 9.14
CA GLY A 144 -19.84 18.86 9.72
C GLY A 144 -19.57 17.50 9.10
N ASP A 145 -19.52 17.45 7.78
CA ASP A 145 -19.24 16.19 7.09
C ASP A 145 -17.83 15.69 7.37
N VAL A 146 -16.87 16.60 7.40
CA VAL A 146 -15.47 16.22 7.68
C VAL A 146 -15.37 15.64 9.09
N ALA A 147 -15.98 16.28 10.06
CA ALA A 147 -15.94 15.80 11.44
C ALA A 147 -16.56 14.41 11.57
N LEU A 148 -17.67 14.18 10.88
CA LEU A 148 -18.34 12.88 10.94
C LEU A 148 -17.53 11.77 10.30
N ARG A 149 -16.66 12.10 9.36
CA ARG A 149 -15.86 11.09 8.65
C ARG A 149 -14.49 10.83 9.28
N CYS A 150 -14.11 11.62 10.28
CA CYS A 150 -12.84 11.41 10.96
C CYS A 150 -12.85 10.11 11.74
N ARG A 151 -11.74 9.38 11.69
CA ARG A 151 -11.62 8.13 12.43
C ARG A 151 -10.16 7.85 12.73
N PHE A 152 -9.94 7.02 13.74
CA PHE A 152 -8.62 6.53 14.06
C PHE A 152 -8.37 5.20 13.35
N SER A 153 -7.14 4.99 12.92
CA SER A 153 -6.70 3.72 12.39
C SER A 153 -5.74 3.08 13.38
N GLY A 154 -5.32 1.86 13.08
CA GLY A 154 -4.34 1.18 13.91
C GLY A 154 -2.95 1.76 13.77
N GLY A 155 -2.10 1.34 14.70
CA GLY A 155 -0.70 1.71 14.67
C GLY A 155 -0.33 2.76 15.68
N ALA A 156 0.97 2.93 15.83
CA ALA A 156 1.51 3.85 16.84
C ALA A 156 1.37 5.30 16.40
N THR A 157 1.21 6.17 17.38
CA THR A 157 1.29 7.61 17.19
C THR A 157 2.19 8.16 18.30
N THR A 158 2.34 9.48 18.33
CA THR A 158 3.10 10.09 19.44
C THR A 158 2.42 9.88 20.78
N SER A 159 1.09 9.63 20.78
CA SER A 159 0.31 9.45 22.00
C SER A 159 0.30 8.01 22.49
N VAL A 160 0.35 7.02 21.58
CA VAL A 160 0.28 5.62 21.95
C VAL A 160 1.35 4.86 21.19
N ASN A 161 2.08 4.00 21.93
CA ASN A 161 3.11 3.21 21.30
C ASN A 161 2.48 2.00 20.59
N ARG A 162 3.32 1.18 19.97
CA ARG A 162 2.85 0.07 19.14
C ARG A 162 2.02 -0.94 19.94
N LEU A 163 2.37 -1.16 21.21
CA LEU A 163 1.65 -2.11 22.04
C LEU A 163 0.19 -1.67 22.25
N TYR A 164 -0.05 -0.37 22.26
CA TYR A 164 -1.38 0.21 22.45
C TYR A 164 -1.91 0.81 21.17
N GLY A 165 -1.58 0.21 20.02
CA GLY A 165 -1.93 0.76 18.72
C GLY A 165 -3.36 0.54 18.26
N HIS A 166 -4.16 -0.21 18.99
CA HIS A 166 -5.57 -0.42 18.62
C HIS A 166 -6.34 0.90 18.77
N PRO A 167 -7.28 1.19 17.83
CA PRO A 167 -8.04 2.46 17.95
C PRO A 167 -8.75 2.65 19.28
N SER A 168 -9.10 1.57 19.99
CA SER A 168 -9.75 1.71 21.28
C SER A 168 -8.89 2.49 22.27
N TRP A 169 -7.57 2.30 22.22
CA TRP A 169 -6.68 3.07 23.11
C TRP A 169 -6.63 4.54 22.71
N LYS A 170 -6.79 4.82 21.43
CA LYS A 170 -6.82 6.22 20.98
C LYS A 170 -8.07 6.93 21.48
N HIS A 171 -9.15 6.20 21.68
CA HIS A 171 -10.35 6.77 22.31
C HIS A 171 -10.24 6.81 23.83
N ALA A 172 -9.37 5.99 24.41
CA ALA A 172 -9.28 5.85 25.86
C ALA A 172 -8.19 6.72 26.49
N CYS A 173 -7.22 7.17 25.71
CA CYS A 173 -6.04 7.88 26.23
C CYS A 173 -6.02 9.32 25.74
N PRO A 174 -5.40 10.23 26.51
CA PRO A 174 -5.16 11.57 26.01
C PRO A 174 -4.31 11.56 24.75
N GLN A 175 -4.63 12.44 23.82
CA GLN A 175 -3.95 12.50 22.54
C GLN A 175 -3.11 13.75 22.43
N ASP A 176 -1.94 13.63 21.81
CA ASP A 176 -1.13 14.78 21.46
C ASP A 176 -1.78 15.53 20.31
N VAL A 177 -1.71 16.85 20.38
CA VAL A 177 -2.27 17.69 19.34
C VAL A 177 -1.37 18.90 19.16
N THR A 178 -1.24 19.35 17.93
CA THR A 178 -0.48 20.58 17.68
C THR A 178 -1.32 21.80 18.03
N LYS A 179 -0.65 22.92 18.25
CA LYS A 179 -1.37 24.17 18.60
C LYS A 179 -2.37 24.55 17.52
N ARG A 180 -2.00 24.40 16.28
CA ARG A 180 -2.87 24.79 15.18
C ARG A 180 -4.08 23.86 15.06
N ALA A 181 -3.96 22.66 15.42
CA ALA A 181 -5.06 21.70 15.37
C ALA A 181 -6.00 21.75 16.55
N UNK A 182 -5.59 22.36 17.44
CA UNK A 182 -6.38 22.44 18.66
C UNK A 182 -7.82 22.94 18.45
N UNK A 183 -8.01 23.76 17.64
CA UNK A 183 -9.31 24.23 17.31
C UNK A 183 -10.10 23.21 16.48
N UNK A 184 -9.50 22.54 15.74
CA UNK A 184 -10.01 21.48 14.97
C UNK A 184 -10.31 20.29 15.84
N UNK A 185 -9.60 20.09 16.69
CA UNK A 185 -9.76 19.01 17.65
C UNK A 185 -10.95 19.26 18.54
N UNK A 186 -11.08 20.40 18.87
CA UNK A 186 -12.22 20.79 19.64
C UNK A 186 -13.50 20.66 18.83
N UNK A 187 -13.43 20.96 17.78
CA UNK A 187 -14.53 20.80 16.87
C UNK A 187 -14.84 19.37 16.55
N UNK A 188 -13.94 18.67 16.49
CA UNK A 188 -14.05 17.26 16.26
C UNK A 188 -14.52 16.53 17.50
N UNK A 189 -14.12 16.96 18.44
CA UNK A 189 -14.53 16.43 19.72
C UNK A 189 -15.99 16.71 20.03
N UNK A 190 -16.29 17.71 19.66
CA UNK A 190 -17.65 18.09 19.80
C UNK A 190 -18.59 17.30 18.88
N UNK A 191 -18.13 17.07 17.89
CA UNK A 191 -18.86 16.30 16.91
C UNK A 191 -18.88 14.83 17.22
N UNK A 192 -17.95 14.44 17.72
CA UNK A 192 -17.79 13.05 18.08
C UNK A 192 -18.05 12.88 19.60
N UNK A 193 -18.80 13.30 20.10
CA UNK A 193 -19.23 13.28 21.46
C UNK A 193 -18.57 12.30 22.36
N UNK A 194 -18.14 11.48 21.98
CA UNK A 194 -17.54 10.43 22.80
C UNK A 194 -16.11 10.71 23.12
N UNK A 195 -15.71 11.36 22.38
CA UNK A 195 -14.32 11.63 22.52
C UNK A 195 -14.05 12.80 23.44
N UNK A 196 -14.83 13.34 23.77
CA UNK A 196 -14.74 14.49 24.62
C UNK A 196 -14.09 14.23 25.92
N UNK A 197 -14.16 13.35 26.28
CA UNK A 197 -13.57 12.96 27.54
C UNK A 197 -12.07 12.87 27.52
N UNK A 198 -11.65 12.56 26.64
CA UNK A 198 -10.26 12.39 26.62
C UNK A 198 -9.54 13.61 26.16
N UNK A 199 -10.07 14.45 26.22
CA UNK A 199 -9.55 15.61 25.68
C UNK A 199 -8.39 16.22 26.40
N UNK A 200 -7.65 15.66 26.82
CA UNK A 200 -6.44 16.19 27.37
C UNK A 200 -5.46 16.28 26.24
N UNK A 201 -5.35 17.22 25.84
CA UNK A 201 -4.44 17.38 24.73
C UNK A 201 -3.13 17.94 25.20
N UNK A 202 -2.26 17.41 24.71
CA UNK A 202 -0.92 17.83 25.09
C UNK A 202 -0.36 18.52 23.88
N UNK A 203 0.29 19.37 23.99
CA UNK A 203 0.86 20.09 22.90
C UNK A 203 2.11 19.42 22.49
N UNK A 204 2.10 18.78 21.69
CA UNK A 204 3.32 18.15 21.19
C UNK A 204 3.48 18.65 19.82
N UNK A 205 4.28 19.00 19.68
CA UNK A 205 4.49 19.69 18.46
C UNK A 205 5.32 18.95 17.48
N UNK A 206 5.89 18.18 17.83
CA UNK A 206 6.85 17.64 16.96
C UNK A 206 6.35 16.26 16.47
N UNK A 207 6.48 16.08 15.57
CA UNK A 207 6.15 14.80 15.03
C UNK A 207 7.47 14.04 15.00
N UNK A 208 7.51 13.20 15.39
CA UNK A 208 8.70 12.36 15.52
C UNK A 208 8.89 11.70 14.22
N UNK A 209 9.80 11.76 13.73
CA UNK A 209 10.13 11.12 12.52
C UNK A 209 10.60 9.76 12.88
N UNK A 210 9.95 9.02 12.58
CA UNK A 210 10.28 7.67 12.92
C UNK A 210 10.98 7.05 11.74
N UNK A 211 11.74 6.48 11.84
CA UNK A 211 12.47 5.86 10.80
C UNK A 211 11.86 4.52 10.58
N UNK A 212 11.48 4.33 9.79
CA UNK A 212 10.95 3.06 9.45
C UNK A 212 11.98 2.38 8.64
N UNK A 213 12.39 1.57 9.00
CA UNK A 213 13.39 0.79 8.32
C UNK A 213 12.67 0.08 7.22
N UNK A 214 12.87 0.43 6.42
CA UNK A 214 12.30 -0.16 5.27
C UNK A 214 13.29 -1.08 4.66
N UNK A 215 12.94 -1.82 4.16
CA UNK A 215 13.72 -2.87 3.54
C UNK A 215 14.49 -2.20 2.43
N UNK A 216 15.01 -2.72 1.91
CA UNK A 216 15.73 -2.48 0.78
C UNK A 216 16.26 -1.08 0.60
N UNK A 217 16.24 -0.69 0.01
CA UNK A 217 16.71 0.52 -0.47
C UNK A 217 15.81 1.68 -0.18
N UNK A 218 14.79 1.37 0.13
CA UNK A 218 13.89 2.43 0.33
C UNK A 218 13.51 2.50 1.76
N UNK A 219 13.68 3.42 2.17
CA UNK A 219 13.30 3.63 3.49
C UNK A 219 12.24 4.67 3.42
N UNK A 220 11.39 4.50 4.01
CA UNK A 220 10.31 5.39 4.09
C UNK A 220 10.42 6.02 5.42
N UNK A 221 10.28 7.10 5.49
CA UNK A 221 10.29 7.84 6.68
C UNK A 221 8.85 7.93 7.07
N UNK A 222 8.57 7.42 7.89
CA UNK A 222 7.27 7.40 8.45
C UNK A 222 7.28 8.37 9.53
N UNK A 223 6.41 9.01 9.60
CA UNK A 223 6.33 9.99 10.61
C UNK A 223 5.33 9.48 11.62
N UNK A 224 5.67 9.64 12.59
CA UNK A 224 4.79 9.29 13.65
C UNK A 224 3.94 10.49 13.83
N UNK A 225 3.06 10.51 13.20
CA UNK A 225 2.15 11.59 13.20
C UNK A 225 1.51 11.71 14.53
N UNK A 226 1.16 12.75 14.73
CA UNK A 226 0.46 13.05 15.95
C UNK A 226 -0.93 12.46 15.79
N UNK A 227 -1.40 12.11 16.67
CA UNK A 227 -2.68 11.45 16.75
C UNK A 227 -3.83 12.32 16.37
N UNK A 228 -3.73 13.39 16.76
CA UNK A 228 -4.76 14.30 16.46
C UNK A 228 -4.81 14.64 14.98
N UNK A 229 -3.77 14.57 14.61
CA UNK A 229 -3.62 14.88 13.24
C UNK A 229 -4.06 13.72 12.36
N UNK A 230 -3.92 12.75 12.89
CA UNK A 230 -4.29 11.55 12.19
C UNK A 230 -5.78 11.41 12.05
N UNK A 231 -6.36 11.80 12.90
CA UNK A 231 -7.79 11.70 12.94
C UNK A 231 -8.46 12.73 12.06
N UNK A 232 -7.86 13.65 12.12
CA UNK A 232 -8.38 14.73 11.36
C UNK A 232 -7.98 14.65 9.89
N UNK A 233 -7.09 14.08 9.73
CA UNK A 233 -6.59 13.94 8.43
C UNK A 233 -7.35 12.95 7.59
N UNK A 234 -7.80 12.15 8.20
CA UNK A 234 -8.62 11.19 7.54
C UNK A 234 -9.87 11.83 7.01
N UNK A 235 -10.18 12.70 7.63
CA UNK A 235 -11.37 13.38 7.25
C UNK A 235 -11.19 14.24 6.03
N UNK A 236 -10.19 14.73 6.05
CA UNK A 236 -9.89 15.52 4.92
C UNK A 236 -9.76 14.68 3.69
N UNK A 237 -9.35 13.77 3.94
CA UNK A 237 -9.18 12.83 2.91
C UNK A 237 -10.48 12.25 2.41
N UNK A 238 -11.18 12.07 3.25
CA UNK A 238 -12.47 11.55 2.92
C UNK A 238 -13.28 12.56 2.10
N UNK A 239 -13.06 13.62 2.43
CA UNK A 239 -13.74 14.62 1.68
C UNK A 239 -13.18 14.77 0.29
N UNK A 240 -12.01 14.61 0.30
CA UNK A 240 -11.38 14.67 -0.96
C UNK A 240 -11.67 13.44 -1.78
N UNK A 241 -11.79 12.51 -1.12
CA UNK A 241 -12.10 11.27 -1.76
C UNK A 241 -13.51 11.24 -2.31
N UNK A 242 -14.23 11.77 -1.58
CA UNK A 242 -15.58 11.82 -2.01
C UNK A 242 -15.75 12.71 -3.23
N UNK A 243 -15.06 13.56 -3.15
CA UNK A 243 -15.02 14.45 -4.26
C UNK A 243 -14.32 13.82 -5.46
N UNK A 244 -13.49 13.16 -5.27
CA UNK A 244 -12.79 12.51 -6.31
C UNK A 244 -13.63 11.41 -6.97
N UNK A 245 -14.38 10.94 -6.27
CA UNK A 245 -15.28 9.94 -6.78
C UNK A 245 -16.19 10.50 -7.87
N UNK A 246 -16.40 11.57 -7.70
CA UNK A 246 -17.18 12.22 -8.69
C UNK A 246 -16.42 12.44 -9.98
N UNK A 247 -15.33 12.47 -9.82
CA UNK A 247 -14.47 12.71 -10.93
C UNK A 247 -13.95 11.40 -11.53
N UNK A 248 -14.32 10.43 -11.10
CA UNK A 248 -13.89 9.26 -11.66
C UNK A 248 -12.63 8.70 -11.06
N UNK A 249 -12.44 9.11 -10.05
CA UNK A 249 -11.31 8.60 -9.35
C UNK A 249 -11.84 7.90 -8.17
N ASP A 250 -11.93 6.58 -8.24
CA ASP A 250 -12.35 5.79 -7.08
C ASP A 250 -11.11 5.28 -6.37
N LEU A 251 -10.77 5.91 -5.26
CA LEU A 251 -9.56 5.59 -4.52
C LEU A 251 -9.68 4.31 -3.69
N ASN A 252 -10.80 3.64 -3.76
CA ASN A 252 -10.95 2.31 -3.17
C ASN A 252 -10.75 1.20 -4.19
N ASP A 253 -10.48 1.54 -5.44
CA ASP A 253 -10.45 0.56 -6.53
C ASP A 253 -9.19 0.72 -7.38
N GLN A 254 -8.23 -0.18 -7.17
CA GLN A 254 -7.01 -0.22 -7.97
C GLN A 254 -7.24 -0.86 -9.34
N SER A 255 -8.35 -1.57 -9.51
CA SER A 255 -8.54 -2.37 -10.72
C SER A 255 -8.71 -1.52 -11.97
N THR A 256 -9.21 -0.28 -11.82
CA THR A 256 -9.34 0.60 -12.98
C THR A 256 -7.98 0.89 -13.60
N ASN A 257 -7.02 1.30 -12.77
CA ASN A 257 -5.67 1.56 -13.28
C ASN A 257 -5.05 0.28 -13.83
N GLN A 258 -5.27 -0.84 -13.17
CA GLN A 258 -4.73 -2.12 -13.65
C GLN A 258 -5.29 -2.47 -15.03
N ARG A 259 -6.59 -2.28 -15.22
CA ARG A 259 -7.23 -2.59 -16.51
C ARG A 259 -6.78 -1.63 -17.60
N LEU A 260 -6.65 -0.34 -17.28
CA LEU A 260 -6.21 0.64 -18.25
C LEU A 260 -4.75 0.43 -18.64
N ALA A 261 -3.92 -0.03 -17.71
CA ALA A 261 -2.55 -0.37 -18.05
C ALA A 261 -2.52 -1.55 -19.03
N ARG A 262 -3.38 -2.55 -18.80
CA ARG A 262 -3.51 -3.66 -19.76
C ARG A 262 -3.89 -3.14 -21.14
N ASP A 263 -4.90 -2.28 -21.20
CA ASP A 263 -5.35 -1.74 -22.48
C ASP A 263 -4.25 -0.92 -23.15
N GLY A 264 -3.51 -0.13 -22.37
CA GLY A 264 -2.38 0.63 -22.91
C GLY A 264 -1.28 -0.25 -23.47
N SER A 265 -1.02 -1.38 -22.82
CA SER A 265 0.00 -2.31 -23.31
C SER A 265 -0.42 -2.96 -24.63
N LEU A 266 -1.73 -3.12 -24.83
CA LEU A 266 -2.26 -3.76 -26.03
C LEU A 266 -2.43 -2.78 -27.18
N LEU A 267 -2.97 -1.60 -26.91
CA LEU A 267 -3.33 -0.64 -27.95
C LEU A 267 -2.36 0.53 -28.08
N ASN A 268 -1.44 0.66 -27.15
CA ASN A 268 -0.39 1.69 -27.18
C ASN A 268 -0.94 3.12 -27.17
N HIS A 269 -2.09 3.34 -26.56
CA HIS A 269 -2.75 4.67 -26.54
C HIS A 269 -2.69 5.35 -25.18
N LEU A 270 -2.35 4.62 -24.14
CA LEU A 270 -2.27 5.14 -22.77
C LEU A 270 -0.87 4.92 -22.21
N ALA A 271 -0.36 5.94 -21.53
CA ALA A 271 0.93 5.88 -20.85
C ALA A 271 0.71 5.64 -19.36
N THR A 272 1.66 4.95 -18.75
CA THR A 272 1.71 4.83 -17.29
C THR A 272 2.94 5.59 -16.81
N ILE A 273 2.73 6.53 -15.89
CA ILE A 273 3.79 7.43 -15.40
C ILE A 273 4.03 7.15 -13.93
N ASP A 274 5.29 7.05 -13.57
CA ASP A 274 5.72 6.85 -12.19
C ASP A 274 6.53 8.08 -11.75
N LEU A 275 6.29 8.54 -10.52
CA LEU A 275 7.01 9.66 -9.94
C LEU A 275 7.85 9.17 -8.77
N SER A 276 9.09 9.66 -8.70
CA SER A 276 9.99 9.31 -7.61
C SER A 276 9.63 10.10 -6.35
N ALA A 277 9.49 9.42 -5.22
CA ALA A 277 9.22 10.07 -3.92
C ALA A 277 8.08 11.08 -4.03
N ALA A 278 6.97 10.67 -4.62
CA ALA A 278 5.90 11.60 -4.97
C ALA A 278 5.33 12.29 -3.74
N SER A 279 5.00 11.52 -2.71
CA SER A 279 4.37 12.11 -1.51
C SER A 279 5.32 13.05 -0.77
N ASP A 280 6.63 12.80 -0.84
CA ASP A 280 7.61 13.67 -0.18
C ASP A 280 7.94 14.91 -0.99
N SER A 281 7.38 15.04 -2.18
CA SER A 281 7.72 16.13 -3.10
C SER A 281 6.60 17.15 -3.28
N ILE A 282 5.56 17.08 -2.47
CA ILE A 282 4.43 18.02 -2.56
C ILE A 282 4.74 19.20 -1.65
N SER A 283 5.16 20.31 -2.26
CA SER A 283 5.56 21.47 -1.49
C SER A 283 4.36 22.23 -0.94
N LEU A 284 4.57 22.91 0.17
CA LEU A 284 3.52 23.75 0.78
C LEU A 284 2.94 24.76 -0.22
N LYS A 285 3.82 25.42 -0.97
CA LYS A 285 3.35 26.47 -1.87
C LYS A 285 2.52 25.92 -3.02
N LEU A 286 2.86 24.72 -3.51
CA LEU A 286 2.04 24.11 -4.54
C LEU A 286 0.62 23.86 -4.02
N VAL A 287 0.51 23.34 -2.80
CA VAL A 287 -0.81 23.10 -2.21
C VAL A 287 -1.57 24.42 -2.04
N GLU A 288 -0.88 25.44 -1.57
CA GLU A 288 -1.51 26.76 -1.41
C GLU A 288 -2.04 27.30 -2.74
N LEU A 289 -1.26 27.12 -3.81
CA LEU A 289 -1.68 27.59 -5.14
C LEU A 289 -2.86 26.81 -5.69
N LEU A 290 -2.95 25.52 -5.37
CA LEU A 290 -3.97 24.65 -5.96
C LEU A 290 -5.25 24.56 -5.15
N MET A 291 -5.18 24.72 -3.84
CA MET A 291 -6.33 24.48 -2.98
C MET A 291 -7.07 25.76 -2.64
N PRO A 292 -8.40 25.70 -2.51
CA PRO A 292 -9.12 26.85 -1.97
C PRO A 292 -8.60 27.21 -0.58
N PRO A 293 -8.61 28.50 -0.20
CA PRO A 293 -7.96 28.91 1.04
C PRO A 293 -8.46 28.20 2.30
N GLU A 294 -9.77 27.96 2.43
CA GLU A 294 -10.26 27.27 3.62
C GLU A 294 -9.73 25.84 3.69
N TRP A 295 -9.65 25.15 2.56
CA TRP A 295 -9.09 23.82 2.53
C TRP A 295 -7.60 23.84 2.85
N TYR A 296 -6.87 24.77 2.29
CA TYR A 296 -5.45 24.89 2.59
C TYR A 296 -5.23 25.14 4.08
N ASP A 297 -6.03 26.03 4.66
CA ASP A 297 -5.92 26.32 6.09
C ASP A 297 -6.18 25.06 6.92
N LEU A 298 -7.20 24.29 6.57
CA LEU A 298 -7.48 23.06 7.28
C LEU A 298 -6.32 22.06 7.18
N LEU A 299 -5.81 21.88 5.96
CA LEU A 299 -4.71 20.93 5.77
C LEU A 299 -3.49 21.33 6.57
N THR A 300 -3.16 22.63 6.59
CA THR A 300 -1.99 23.08 7.34
C THR A 300 -2.23 23.07 8.83
N ASP A 301 -3.47 23.27 9.28
CA ASP A 301 -3.79 23.16 10.71
C ASP A 301 -3.64 21.73 11.21
N LEU A 302 -3.86 20.76 10.35
CA LEU A 302 -3.86 19.34 10.75
C LEU A 302 -2.51 18.66 10.55
N ARG A 303 -1.51 19.35 10.02
CA ARG A 303 -0.19 18.76 9.80
C ARG A 303 0.76 19.08 10.95
N SER A 304 1.80 18.28 11.08
CA SER A 304 2.92 18.63 11.93
C SER A 304 3.88 19.52 11.14
N ASP A 305 4.25 20.66 11.72
CA ASP A 305 5.16 21.59 11.04
C ASP A 305 6.61 21.16 11.16
N GLU A 306 6.94 20.35 12.13
CA GLU A 306 8.33 20.01 12.45
C GLU A 306 8.45 18.53 12.75
N GLY A 307 9.63 18.00 12.53
CA GLY A 307 9.98 16.64 12.90
C GLY A 307 11.33 16.60 13.58
N ILE A 308 11.56 15.56 14.35
CA ILE A 308 12.82 15.36 15.07
C ILE A 308 13.58 14.22 14.39
N LEU A 309 14.78 14.50 13.92
CA LEU A 309 15.65 13.49 13.32
C LEU A 309 16.28 12.63 14.42
N PRO A 310 16.76 11.45 14.06
CA PRO A 310 17.39 10.58 15.06
C PRO A 310 18.56 11.23 15.80
N ASP A 311 19.26 12.18 15.18
CA ASP A 311 20.39 12.86 15.82
C ASP A 311 19.93 14.04 16.66
N GLY A 312 18.63 14.26 16.80
CA GLY A 312 18.08 15.32 17.64
C GLY A 312 17.84 16.62 16.92
N ARG A 313 18.27 16.77 15.67
CA ARG A 313 18.01 18.00 14.93
C ARG A 313 16.52 18.11 14.62
N ILE A 314 16.03 19.34 14.57
CA ILE A 314 14.64 19.63 14.25
C ILE A 314 14.57 20.10 12.79
N VAL A 315 13.68 19.45 12.02
CA VAL A 315 13.43 19.82 10.64
C VAL A 315 12.09 20.51 10.56
N THR A 316 12.06 21.72 9.99
CA THR A 316 10.80 22.39 9.66
C THR A 316 10.41 21.94 8.24
N TYR A 317 9.24 21.30 8.14
CA TYR A 317 8.85 20.69 6.88
C TYR A 317 8.47 21.71 5.82
N GLU A 318 9.06 21.56 4.66
CA GLU A 318 8.74 22.32 3.48
C GLU A 318 7.64 21.65 2.63
N LYS A 319 7.48 20.35 2.80
CA LYS A 319 6.39 19.61 2.15
C LYS A 319 5.12 19.73 2.98
N ILE A 320 4.00 19.48 2.33
CA ILE A 320 2.70 19.61 3.01
C ILE A 320 2.52 18.56 4.10
N SER A 321 2.94 17.33 3.83
CA SER A 321 2.70 16.26 4.77
C SER A 321 3.65 15.10 4.50
N SER A 322 3.89 14.33 5.56
CA SER A 322 4.76 13.17 5.49
C SER A 322 3.92 11.92 5.25
N MET A 323 4.59 10.89 4.75
CA MET A 323 3.99 9.57 4.69
C MET A 323 3.53 9.18 6.09
N GLY A 324 2.32 8.68 6.19
CA GLY A 324 1.71 8.38 7.48
C GLY A 324 0.67 9.39 7.93
N ASN A 325 0.68 10.59 7.35
CA ASN A 325 -0.37 11.55 7.60
C ASN A 325 -1.65 11.07 6.91
N GLY A 326 -2.77 11.24 7.59
CA GLY A 326 -4.02 10.64 7.16
C GLY A 326 -4.57 11.11 5.83
N TYR A 327 -4.15 12.28 5.34
CA TYR A 327 -4.73 12.80 4.08
C TYR A 327 -3.76 12.77 2.89
N THR A 328 -2.54 12.28 3.07
CA THR A 328 -1.52 12.43 2.02
C THR A 328 -1.91 11.72 0.73
N PHE A 329 -2.41 10.48 0.82
CA PHE A 329 -2.77 9.70 -0.36
C PHE A 329 -3.88 10.38 -1.16
N GLU A 330 -4.91 10.84 -0.49
CA GLU A 330 -6.03 11.50 -1.15
C GLU A 330 -5.61 12.83 -1.75
N LEU A 331 -4.79 13.58 -1.03
CA LEU A 331 -4.34 14.87 -1.54
C LEU A 331 -3.46 14.71 -2.77
N GLU A 332 -2.52 13.77 -2.75
CA GLU A 332 -1.68 13.58 -3.93
C GLU A 332 -2.51 13.10 -5.12
N SER A 333 -3.47 12.23 -4.88
CA SER A 333 -4.35 11.76 -5.96
C SER A 333 -5.12 12.92 -6.57
N LEU A 334 -5.66 13.80 -5.74
CA LEU A 334 -6.39 14.98 -6.23
C LEU A 334 -5.49 15.89 -7.04
N ILE A 335 -4.30 16.19 -6.53
CA ILE A 335 -3.38 17.10 -7.21
C ILE A 335 -2.94 16.51 -8.55
N PHE A 336 -2.56 15.23 -8.56
CA PHE A 336 -2.08 14.63 -9.80
C PHE A 336 -3.20 14.52 -10.83
N ALA A 337 -4.42 14.17 -10.39
CA ALA A 337 -5.54 14.09 -11.32
C ALA A 337 -5.88 15.47 -11.89
N ALA A 338 -5.88 16.50 -11.05
CA ALA A 338 -6.20 17.84 -11.52
C ALA A 338 -5.15 18.33 -12.52
N ILE A 339 -3.88 18.10 -12.24
CA ILE A 339 -2.81 18.53 -13.15
C ILE A 339 -2.91 17.75 -14.46
N ALA A 340 -3.10 16.43 -14.39
CA ALA A 340 -3.15 15.61 -15.60
C ALA A 340 -4.36 15.98 -16.47
N ARG A 341 -5.52 16.18 -15.85
CA ARG A 341 -6.70 16.59 -16.60
C ARG A 341 -6.54 17.98 -17.21
N SER A 342 -5.83 18.86 -16.51
CA SER A 342 -5.57 20.20 -17.02
C SER A 342 -4.67 20.17 -18.27
N VAL A 343 -3.65 19.31 -18.24
CA VAL A 343 -2.79 19.14 -19.40
C VAL A 343 -3.62 18.66 -20.59
N CYS A 344 -4.49 17.67 -20.37
CA CYS A 344 -5.34 17.18 -21.45
C CYS A 344 -6.25 18.28 -21.97
N GLU A 345 -6.87 19.06 -21.08
CA GLU A 345 -7.76 20.14 -21.51
C GLU A 345 -7.03 21.15 -22.39
N LEU A 346 -5.85 21.58 -21.95
CA LEU A 346 -5.10 22.60 -22.68
C LEU A 346 -4.56 22.08 -24.01
N LEU A 347 -4.37 20.76 -24.13
CA LEU A 347 -3.94 20.14 -25.38
C LEU A 347 -5.11 19.65 -26.24
N GLU A 348 -6.33 19.85 -25.76
CA GLU A 348 -7.55 19.40 -26.45
C GLU A 348 -7.56 17.89 -26.63
N ILE A 349 -7.15 17.17 -25.58
CA ILE A 349 -7.17 15.72 -25.51
C ILE A 349 -8.26 15.33 -24.51
N ASP A 350 -8.93 14.21 -24.77
CA ASP A 350 -10.02 13.73 -23.94
C ASP A 350 -9.54 13.50 -22.51
N GLN A 351 -10.11 14.23 -21.55
CA GLN A 351 -9.73 14.13 -20.14
C GLN A 351 -10.12 12.79 -19.51
N SER A 352 -11.05 12.07 -20.11
CA SER A 352 -11.48 10.79 -19.57
C SER A 352 -10.40 9.73 -19.65
N THR A 353 -9.31 9.99 -20.39
CA THR A 353 -8.18 9.08 -20.42
C THR A 353 -7.35 9.11 -19.14
N VAL A 354 -7.55 10.13 -18.30
CA VAL A 354 -6.77 10.27 -17.06
C VAL A 354 -7.34 9.36 -16.00
N SER A 355 -6.47 8.56 -15.37
CA SER A 355 -6.84 7.78 -14.21
C SER A 355 -5.67 7.80 -13.22
N VAL A 356 -5.96 8.18 -11.98
CA VAL A 356 -4.94 8.37 -10.96
C VAL A 356 -5.31 7.58 -9.72
N TYR A 357 -4.34 6.85 -9.19
CA TYR A 357 -4.45 6.17 -7.89
C TYR A 357 -3.15 6.45 -7.14
N GLY A 358 -3.21 7.44 -6.23
CA GLY A 358 -1.99 7.90 -5.59
C GLY A 358 -1.00 8.43 -6.61
N ASP A 359 0.17 7.84 -6.64
CA ASP A 359 1.21 8.23 -7.60
C ASP A 359 1.24 7.34 -8.85
N ASP A 360 0.25 6.47 -9.01
CA ASP A 360 0.07 5.71 -10.24
C ASP A 360 -0.80 6.51 -11.19
N ILE A 361 -0.23 6.99 -12.28
CA ILE A 361 -0.88 7.94 -13.18
C ILE A 361 -0.98 7.35 -14.57
N ILE A 362 -2.18 7.38 -15.14
CA ILE A 362 -2.41 6.94 -16.51
C ILE A 362 -3.00 8.11 -17.30
N ILE A 363 -2.49 8.30 -18.51
CA ILE A 363 -2.91 9.42 -19.37
C ILE A 363 -2.68 9.02 -20.83
N ASP A 364 -3.42 9.69 -21.73
CA ASP A 364 -3.18 9.52 -23.16
C ASP A 364 -1.70 9.74 -23.50
N THR A 365 -1.15 8.88 -24.35
CA THR A 365 0.28 8.95 -24.66
C THR A 365 0.69 10.30 -25.20
N ARG A 366 -0.21 10.98 -25.94
CA ARG A 366 0.12 12.29 -26.51
C ARG A 366 0.31 13.36 -25.44
N ALA A 367 -0.27 13.17 -24.27
CA ALA A 367 -0.16 14.13 -23.17
C ALA A 367 0.94 13.77 -22.18
N ALA A 368 1.60 12.61 -22.34
CA ALA A 368 2.53 12.15 -21.32
C ALA A 368 3.75 13.05 -21.18
N ALA A 369 4.42 13.38 -22.28
CA ALA A 369 5.60 14.23 -22.20
C ALA A 369 5.26 15.64 -21.69
N PRO A 370 4.21 16.31 -22.19
CA PRO A 370 3.82 17.58 -21.60
C PRO A 370 3.48 17.49 -20.11
N LEU A 371 2.85 16.39 -19.70
CA LEU A 371 2.55 16.22 -18.27
C LEU A 371 3.82 16.06 -17.45
N MET A 372 4.77 15.30 -17.93
CA MET A 372 6.03 15.14 -17.20
C MET A 372 6.78 16.46 -17.09
N ASP A 373 6.72 17.32 -18.13
CA ASP A 373 7.30 18.64 -18.05
C ASP A 373 6.65 19.47 -16.94
N VAL A 374 5.32 19.41 -16.85
CA VAL A 374 4.63 20.14 -15.79
C VAL A 374 4.98 19.58 -14.42
N PHE A 375 5.04 18.26 -14.30
CA PHE A 375 5.42 17.68 -13.01
C PHE A 375 6.79 18.18 -12.57
N GLU A 376 7.75 18.24 -13.49
CA GLU A 376 9.07 18.78 -13.14
C GLU A 376 8.98 20.26 -12.75
N TYR A 377 8.15 21.02 -13.44
CA TYR A 377 7.97 22.43 -13.13
C TYR A 377 7.42 22.63 -11.71
N VAL A 378 6.53 21.76 -11.24
CA VAL A 378 5.92 21.91 -9.93
C VAL A 378 6.58 21.06 -8.86
N GLY A 379 7.74 20.48 -9.15
CA GLY A 379 8.58 19.86 -8.11
C GLY A 379 8.64 18.35 -8.08
N PHE A 380 8.00 17.67 -9.02
CA PHE A 380 8.04 16.21 -9.02
C PHE A 380 9.08 15.71 -10.01
N THR A 381 9.59 14.52 -9.74
CA THR A 381 10.62 13.91 -10.56
C THR A 381 10.07 12.65 -11.23
N PRO A 382 9.79 12.71 -12.54
CA PRO A 382 9.38 11.49 -13.23
C PRO A 382 10.47 10.43 -13.17
N ASN A 383 10.06 9.21 -12.88
CA ASN A 383 10.98 8.07 -12.88
C ASN A 383 10.95 7.47 -14.28
N ARG A 384 11.96 7.83 -15.09
CA ARG A 384 11.96 7.44 -16.49
C ARG A 384 12.07 5.93 -16.68
N LYS A 385 12.71 5.24 -15.75
CA LYS A 385 12.86 3.78 -15.84
C LYS A 385 11.56 3.05 -15.62
N LYS A 386 10.62 3.67 -14.91
CA LYS A 386 9.32 3.06 -14.59
C LYS A 386 8.16 3.77 -15.27
N THR A 387 8.45 4.62 -16.24
CA THR A 387 7.44 5.33 -17.01
C THR A 387 7.42 4.77 -18.41
N PHE A 388 6.23 4.38 -18.88
CA PHE A 388 6.10 3.71 -20.16
C PHE A 388 5.07 4.44 -21.00
N CYS A 389 5.54 5.06 -22.07
CA CYS A 389 4.71 5.89 -22.94
C CYS A 389 4.54 5.29 -24.33
N ASP A 390 5.32 4.28 -24.67
CA ASP A 390 5.31 3.69 -26.01
C ASP A 390 5.72 2.23 -25.89
N GLY A 391 5.28 1.42 -26.84
CA GLY A 391 5.63 0.02 -26.88
C GLY A 391 4.62 -0.85 -26.17
N PRO A 392 4.94 -2.14 -26.02
CA PRO A 392 3.96 -3.12 -25.56
C PRO A 392 3.87 -3.31 -24.05
N PHE A 393 4.63 -2.58 -23.26
CA PHE A 393 4.67 -2.79 -21.81
C PHE A 393 4.04 -1.64 -21.05
N ARG A 394 3.24 -1.97 -20.03
CA ARG A 394 2.66 -0.99 -19.10
C ARG A 394 2.58 -1.61 -17.70
N GLU A 395 2.60 -0.73 -16.71
CA GLU A 395 2.49 -1.18 -15.32
C GLU A 395 1.75 -0.11 -14.51
N SER A 396 0.77 -0.55 -13.72
CA SER A 396 0.10 0.35 -12.79
C SER A 396 -0.53 -0.46 -11.66
N CYS A 397 -0.46 0.10 -10.46
CA CYS A 397 -1.07 -0.49 -9.27
C CYS A 397 -0.69 -1.97 -9.09
N GLY A 398 0.60 -2.26 -9.31
CA GLY A 398 1.14 -3.57 -9.06
C GLY A 398 0.88 -4.61 -10.13
N LYS A 399 0.22 -4.24 -11.24
CA LYS A 399 0.01 -5.15 -12.36
C LYS A 399 0.86 -4.74 -13.54
N HIS A 400 1.56 -5.71 -14.10
CA HIS A 400 2.50 -5.51 -15.20
C HIS A 400 1.99 -6.25 -16.43
N TRP A 401 1.94 -5.56 -17.55
CA TRP A 401 1.31 -6.09 -18.76
C TRP A 401 2.22 -5.98 -19.97
N PHE A 402 2.21 -7.00 -20.79
CA PHE A 402 2.92 -7.01 -22.07
C PHE A 402 1.95 -7.48 -23.15
N GLN A 403 1.63 -6.59 -24.09
CA GLN A 403 0.67 -6.89 -25.17
C GLN A 403 -0.64 -7.46 -24.62
N GLY A 404 -1.12 -6.89 -23.53
CA GLY A 404 -2.37 -7.29 -22.93
C GLY A 404 -2.31 -8.53 -22.05
N VAL A 405 -1.13 -9.12 -21.89
CA VAL A 405 -0.95 -10.34 -21.10
C VAL A 405 -0.27 -9.99 -19.78
N ASP A 406 -0.76 -10.59 -18.71
CA ASP A 406 -0.21 -10.36 -17.37
C ASP A 406 1.19 -10.97 -17.25
N VAL A 407 2.19 -10.11 -17.07
CA VAL A 407 3.58 -10.55 -16.89
C VAL A 407 4.09 -10.16 -15.51
N THR A 408 3.19 -9.90 -14.58
CA THR A 408 3.56 -9.47 -13.24
C THR A 408 4.53 -10.47 -12.62
N PRO A 409 5.71 -10.01 -12.17
CA PRO A 409 6.65 -10.91 -11.54
C PRO A 409 6.29 -11.12 -10.07
N PHE A 410 7.01 -12.02 -9.43
CA PHE A 410 6.95 -12.07 -7.97
C PHE A 410 8.36 -11.84 -7.42
N TYR A 411 8.42 -11.55 -6.13
CA TYR A 411 9.65 -11.15 -5.48
C TYR A 411 9.95 -12.06 -4.31
N ILE A 412 11.19 -12.48 -4.18
CA ILE A 412 11.69 -13.10 -2.96
C ILE A 412 12.42 -12.00 -2.21
N ARG A 413 11.78 -11.49 -1.15
CA ARG A 413 12.26 -10.26 -0.50
C ARG A 413 13.20 -10.53 0.66
N ARG A 414 13.20 -11.74 1.21
CA ARG A 414 14.04 -12.07 2.36
C ARG A 414 14.48 -13.52 2.29
N PRO A 415 15.54 -13.89 3.03
CA PRO A 415 15.98 -15.28 3.05
C PRO A 415 14.86 -16.21 3.48
N ILE A 416 14.85 -17.41 2.91
CA ILE A 416 13.84 -18.42 3.21
C ILE A 416 14.36 -19.25 4.36
N ARG A 417 13.84 -19.02 5.56
CA ARG A 417 14.39 -19.63 6.77
C ARG A 417 13.40 -20.52 7.50
N CYS A 418 12.12 -20.41 7.22
CA CYS A 418 11.11 -21.14 7.97
C CYS A 418 10.00 -21.61 7.03
N LEU A 419 9.10 -22.39 7.59
CA LEU A 419 7.97 -22.92 6.83
C LEU A 419 7.17 -21.81 6.17
N ALA A 420 6.88 -20.73 6.92
CA ALA A 420 6.08 -19.63 6.39
C ALA A 420 6.74 -18.99 5.17
N ASP A 421 8.06 -18.83 5.22
CA ASP A 421 8.79 -18.24 4.08
C ASP A 421 8.66 -19.12 2.84
N MET A 422 8.78 -20.44 3.02
CA MET A 422 8.69 -21.35 1.88
C MET A 422 7.28 -21.41 1.33
N ILE A 423 6.27 -21.39 2.19
CA ILE A 423 4.87 -21.36 1.73
C ILE A 423 4.64 -20.12 0.86
N LEU A 424 5.13 -18.97 1.30
CA LEU A 424 4.97 -17.73 0.53
C LEU A 424 5.59 -17.86 -0.86
N VAL A 425 6.79 -18.40 -0.94
CA VAL A 425 7.47 -18.55 -2.22
C VAL A 425 6.73 -19.56 -3.10
N LEU A 426 6.30 -20.67 -2.53
CA LEU A 426 5.57 -21.67 -3.31
C LEU A 426 4.24 -21.11 -3.83
N ASN A 427 3.53 -20.34 -3.01
CA ASN A 427 2.32 -19.68 -3.48
C ASN A 427 2.62 -18.69 -4.61
N SER A 428 3.75 -18.00 -4.51
CA SER A 428 4.16 -17.08 -5.57
C SER A 428 4.42 -17.83 -6.88
N ILE A 429 5.09 -18.97 -6.79
CA ILE A 429 5.31 -19.79 -7.99
C ILE A 429 3.98 -20.28 -8.55
N TYR A 430 3.07 -20.69 -7.68
CA TYR A 430 1.75 -21.14 -8.13
C TYR A 430 1.00 -20.03 -8.88
N ARG A 431 0.94 -18.84 -8.30
CA ARG A 431 0.20 -17.74 -8.92
C ARG A 431 0.85 -17.30 -10.24
N TRP A 432 2.18 -17.28 -10.27
CA TRP A 432 2.91 -16.92 -11.48
C TRP A 432 2.81 -18.02 -12.53
N GLY A 433 2.83 -19.27 -12.11
CA GLY A 433 2.93 -20.41 -13.01
C GLY A 433 1.60 -21.02 -13.48
N THR A 434 0.47 -20.47 -13.02
CA THR A 434 -0.83 -20.99 -13.42
C THR A 434 -1.67 -19.89 -14.05
N VAL A 435 -2.50 -20.29 -15.03
CA VAL A 435 -3.52 -19.43 -15.60
C VAL A 435 -4.84 -20.16 -15.47
N ASP A 436 -5.75 -19.56 -14.71
CA ASP A 436 -7.06 -20.18 -14.43
C ASP A 436 -6.91 -21.60 -13.87
N GLY A 437 -5.92 -21.79 -13.01
CA GLY A 437 -5.71 -23.07 -12.35
C GLY A 437 -4.95 -24.09 -13.18
N VAL A 438 -4.57 -23.75 -14.41
CA VAL A 438 -3.82 -24.66 -15.27
C VAL A 438 -2.34 -24.33 -15.18
N TRP A 439 -1.55 -25.30 -14.72
CA TRP A 439 -0.12 -25.12 -14.55
C TRP A 439 0.62 -25.09 -15.88
N ASP A 440 1.57 -24.17 -15.99
CA ASP A 440 2.65 -24.31 -16.95
C ASP A 440 3.54 -25.46 -16.45
N PRO A 441 3.75 -26.53 -17.23
CA PRO A 441 4.52 -27.67 -16.74
C PRO A 441 5.94 -27.31 -16.28
N ARG A 442 6.54 -26.28 -16.89
CA ARG A 442 7.89 -25.87 -16.51
C ARG A 442 7.91 -25.31 -15.09
N ALA A 443 6.93 -24.49 -14.75
CA ALA A 443 6.83 -23.96 -13.38
C ALA A 443 6.41 -25.05 -12.40
N LEU A 444 5.52 -25.94 -12.81
CA LEU A 444 5.06 -27.01 -11.94
C LEU A 444 6.22 -27.91 -11.50
N THR A 445 7.16 -28.19 -12.41
CA THR A 445 8.31 -29.04 -12.07
C THR A 445 9.11 -28.41 -10.92
N VAL A 446 9.35 -27.11 -10.99
CA VAL A 446 10.08 -26.43 -9.93
C VAL A 446 9.26 -26.41 -8.65
N TYR A 447 7.96 -26.10 -8.75
CA TYR A 447 7.08 -26.10 -7.59
C TYR A 447 7.12 -27.45 -6.87
N GLU A 448 6.99 -28.53 -7.62
CA GLU A 448 6.98 -29.86 -7.01
C GLU A 448 8.31 -30.21 -6.34
N LYS A 449 9.42 -29.76 -6.92
CA LYS A 449 10.73 -30.02 -6.32
C LYS A 449 10.80 -29.42 -4.92
N TYR A 450 10.37 -28.20 -4.75
CA TYR A 450 10.49 -27.52 -3.46
C TYR A 450 9.32 -27.83 -2.53
N LEU A 451 8.18 -28.23 -3.08
CA LEU A 451 7.07 -28.70 -2.27
C LEU A 451 7.47 -29.89 -1.42
N LYS A 452 8.31 -30.76 -1.96
CA LYS A 452 8.76 -31.96 -1.24
C LYS A 452 9.54 -31.64 0.04
N LEU A 453 10.04 -30.42 0.16
CA LEU A 453 10.77 -30.02 1.36
C LEU A 453 9.84 -29.70 2.53
N LEU A 454 8.55 -29.54 2.27
CA LEU A 454 7.59 -29.27 3.34
C LEU A 454 7.16 -30.57 4.01
N PRO A 455 6.79 -30.51 5.30
CA PRO A 455 6.20 -31.67 5.95
C PRO A 455 4.92 -32.10 5.23
N ARG A 456 4.64 -33.39 5.30
CA ARG A 456 3.50 -33.94 4.57
C ARG A 456 2.20 -33.24 4.90
N ASN A 457 1.95 -32.97 6.17
CA ASN A 457 0.68 -32.33 6.53
C ASN A 457 0.55 -30.94 5.95
N TRP A 458 1.64 -30.20 5.88
CA TRP A 458 1.59 -28.87 5.28
C TRP A 458 1.47 -28.92 3.76
N ARG A 459 1.96 -29.97 3.12
CA ARG A 459 1.72 -30.15 1.69
C ARG A 459 0.25 -30.40 1.38
N ARG A 460 -0.46 -31.02 2.31
CA ARG A 460 -1.88 -31.37 2.13
C ARG A 460 -2.81 -30.24 2.57
N ASN A 461 -2.33 -29.32 3.37
CA ASN A 461 -3.16 -28.22 3.88
C ASN A 461 -3.25 -27.12 2.82
N ARG A 462 -4.42 -27.02 2.21
CA ARG A 462 -4.63 -26.09 1.10
C ARG A 462 -5.79 -25.15 1.40
N ILE A 463 -5.64 -23.90 0.95
CA ILE A 463 -6.68 -22.89 1.13
C ILE A 463 -7.01 -22.27 -0.23
N PRO A 464 -8.21 -21.72 -0.39
CA PRO A 464 -8.52 -21.01 -1.62
C PRO A 464 -7.67 -19.76 -1.77
N ASP A 465 -7.40 -19.37 -3.02
CA ASP A 465 -6.70 -18.11 -3.25
C ASP A 465 -7.58 -16.96 -2.77
N GLY A 466 -6.97 -15.97 -2.17
CA GLY A 466 -7.67 -14.80 -1.65
C GLY A 466 -7.65 -14.70 -0.13
N TYR A 467 -7.16 -15.72 0.55
CA TYR A 467 -7.09 -15.74 2.01
C TYR A 467 -5.66 -15.56 2.53
N GLY A 468 -4.80 -15.02 1.70
CA GLY A 468 -3.44 -14.75 2.12
C GLY A 468 -2.53 -15.93 1.89
N ASP A 469 -1.41 -15.96 2.61
CA ASP A 469 -0.34 -16.94 2.40
C ASP A 469 -0.03 -17.74 3.66
N GLY A 470 -1.03 -17.95 4.48
CA GLY A 470 -0.85 -18.74 5.69
C GLY A 470 -0.82 -20.24 5.45
N ALA A 471 -1.13 -20.69 4.25
CA ALA A 471 -1.04 -22.07 3.83
C ALA A 471 -0.89 -22.07 2.32
N LEU A 472 -0.58 -23.25 1.77
CA LEU A 472 -0.49 -23.38 0.32
C LEU A 472 -1.85 -23.13 -0.33
N VAL A 473 -1.84 -22.40 -1.42
CA VAL A 473 -3.04 -22.12 -2.19
C VAL A 473 -3.29 -23.26 -3.16
N GLY A 474 -4.56 -23.61 -3.35
CA GLY A 474 -4.94 -24.65 -4.29
C GLY A 474 -6.33 -25.16 -4.01
N LEU A 475 -6.65 -26.30 -4.59
CA LEU A 475 -7.95 -26.91 -4.35
C LEU A 475 -8.05 -27.37 -2.91
N ALA A 476 -8.95 -26.75 -2.17
CA ALA A 476 -9.13 -27.05 -0.77
C ALA A 476 -10.11 -28.20 -0.55
N THR A 477 -10.72 -28.72 -1.59
CA THR A 477 -11.73 -29.78 -1.45
C THR A 477 -11.14 -31.09 -0.92
N THR A 478 -9.86 -31.32 -1.15
CA THR A 478 -9.18 -32.53 -0.66
C THR A 478 -8.39 -32.29 0.62
N ASN A 479 -8.49 -31.10 1.20
CA ASN A 479 -7.75 -30.77 2.41
C ASN A 479 -8.36 -31.51 3.61
N PRO A 480 -7.62 -32.42 4.26
CA PRO A 480 -8.21 -33.17 5.37
C PRO A 480 -8.32 -32.36 6.67
N PHE A 481 -7.77 -31.17 6.69
CA PHE A 481 -7.73 -30.36 7.91
C PHE A 481 -8.82 -29.29 7.93
N VAL A 482 -9.64 -29.22 6.88
CA VAL A 482 -10.75 -28.27 6.84
C VAL A 482 -11.87 -28.79 7.75
N ILE A 483 -12.41 -27.92 8.57
CA ILE A 483 -13.57 -28.24 9.40
C ILE A 483 -14.79 -27.59 8.77
N VAL A 484 -15.82 -28.40 8.50
CA VAL A 484 -17.07 -27.88 7.95
C VAL A 484 -18.08 -27.84 9.08
N LYS A 485 -18.71 -26.68 9.26
CA LYS A 485 -19.71 -26.48 10.30
C LYS A 485 -20.76 -25.48 9.82
N ASN A 486 -22.00 -25.91 9.70
CA ASN A 486 -23.13 -25.02 9.39
C ASN A 486 -22.82 -24.09 8.22
N TYR A 487 -22.63 -24.58 7.05
CA TYR A 487 -22.38 -23.73 5.87
C TYR A 487 -21.09 -22.93 5.95
N SER A 488 -20.28 -23.15 6.95
CA SER A 488 -18.97 -22.49 7.07
C SER A 488 -17.87 -23.53 6.96
N ARG A 489 -16.74 -23.06 6.40
CA ARG A 489 -15.52 -23.87 6.39
C ARG A 489 -14.45 -23.14 7.18
N LEU A 490 -13.72 -23.91 7.97
CA LEU A 490 -12.61 -23.37 8.76
C LEU A 490 -11.32 -23.97 8.24
N TYR A 491 -10.41 -23.08 7.86
CA TYR A 491 -9.12 -23.46 7.28
C TYR A 491 -8.00 -23.15 8.27
N PRO A 492 -7.13 -24.10 8.58
CA PRO A 492 -5.98 -23.77 9.43
C PRO A 492 -4.87 -23.12 8.62
N VAL A 493 -4.31 -22.06 9.17
CA VAL A 493 -3.25 -21.29 8.50
C VAL A 493 -2.21 -20.87 9.52
N LEU A 494 -1.03 -20.50 9.02
CA LEU A 494 -0.02 -19.87 9.86
C LEU A 494 -0.30 -18.38 9.96
N VAL A 495 -0.17 -17.86 11.15
CA VAL A 495 -0.16 -16.41 11.37
C VAL A 495 1.07 -16.08 12.19
N GLU A 496 1.58 -14.88 11.97
CA GLU A 496 2.73 -14.42 12.72
C GLU A 496 2.32 -14.14 14.15
N VAL A 497 3.09 -14.68 15.10
CA VAL A 497 2.86 -14.36 16.50
C VAL A 497 3.30 -12.94 16.74
N GLN A 498 2.35 -12.10 17.08
CA GLN A 498 2.63 -10.70 17.35
C GLN A 498 2.49 -10.45 18.85
N ARG A 499 3.19 -9.42 19.31
CA ARG A 499 2.92 -8.92 20.63
C ARG A 499 1.45 -8.53 20.66
N ASP A 500 0.72 -9.11 21.59
CA ASP A 500 -0.71 -8.81 21.69
C ASP A 500 -0.89 -7.32 21.96
N VAL A 501 -1.71 -6.69 21.14
CA VAL A 501 -2.13 -5.31 21.42
C VAL A 501 -3.05 -5.37 22.62
N LYS A 502 -2.71 -4.65 23.67
CA LYS A 502 -3.51 -4.68 24.88
C LYS A 502 -4.90 -4.14 24.59
N ARG A 503 -5.88 -4.74 25.24
CA ARG A 503 -7.26 -4.36 25.06
C ARG A 503 -7.61 -3.24 26.05
N SER A 504 -8.28 -2.22 25.55
CA SER A 504 -8.75 -1.13 26.40
C SER A 504 -10.06 -1.53 27.07
N GLU A 505 -10.60 -0.64 27.87
CA GLU A 505 -11.88 -0.91 28.50
C GLU A 505 -12.97 -1.13 27.44
N GLU A 506 -14.00 -1.84 27.84
CA GLU A 506 -15.02 -2.31 26.92
C GLU A 506 -15.71 -1.18 26.15
N GLY A 507 -16.02 -0.09 26.85
CA GLY A 507 -16.70 1.03 26.18
C GLY A 507 -15.86 1.65 25.08
N SER A 508 -14.58 1.87 25.33
CA SER A 508 -13.69 2.43 24.31
C SER A 508 -13.51 1.44 23.16
N TYR A 509 -13.41 0.17 23.48
CA TYR A 509 -13.26 -0.85 22.45
C TYR A 509 -14.48 -0.90 21.55
N LEU A 510 -15.66 -0.90 22.15
CA LEU A 510 -16.91 -0.92 21.38
C LEU A 510 -17.04 0.34 20.53
N TYR A 511 -16.73 1.49 21.10
CA TYR A 511 -16.80 2.74 20.34
C TYR A 511 -15.87 2.71 19.14
N ALA A 512 -14.66 2.19 19.32
CA ALA A 512 -13.72 2.07 18.22
C ALA A 512 -14.26 1.14 17.13
N LEU A 513 -14.87 0.02 17.52
CA LEU A 513 -15.43 -0.90 16.54
C LEU A 513 -16.55 -0.26 15.73
N LEU A 514 -17.37 0.54 16.38
CA LEU A 514 -18.50 1.16 15.70
C LEU A 514 -18.07 2.33 14.83
N ARG A 515 -17.17 3.17 15.34
CA ARG A 515 -16.79 4.38 14.63
C ARG A 515 -15.69 4.13 13.62
N ASP A 516 -14.71 3.30 13.99
CA ASP A 516 -13.51 3.10 13.17
C ASP A 516 -13.54 1.75 12.47
N ARG A 517 -14.72 1.22 12.23
CA ARG A 517 -14.86 -0.13 11.68
C ARG A 517 -14.22 -0.29 10.32
N GLU A 518 -14.03 0.80 9.60
CA GLU A 518 -13.43 0.74 8.28
C GLU A 518 -11.90 0.75 8.30
N THR A 519 -11.31 0.76 9.49
CA THR A 519 -9.87 0.91 9.62
C THR A 519 -9.10 -0.40 9.42
N ARG A 520 -9.71 -1.43 8.93
CA ARG A 520 -9.01 -2.65 8.53
C ARG A 520 -8.75 -3.65 9.62
N TYR A 521 -9.46 -3.58 10.72
CA TYR A 521 -9.40 -4.67 11.66
C TYR A 521 -10.28 -5.78 11.13
N SER A 522 -9.69 -6.97 11.02
CA SER A 522 -10.39 -8.10 10.46
C SER A 522 -11.60 -8.45 11.32
N PRO A 523 -12.75 -8.72 10.71
CA PRO A 523 -13.87 -9.26 11.50
C PRO A 523 -13.52 -10.57 12.17
N PHE A 524 -12.55 -11.31 11.64
CA PHE A 524 -12.13 -12.56 12.27
C PHE A 524 -11.44 -12.32 13.60
N LEU A 525 -10.71 -11.21 13.73
CA LEU A 525 -10.08 -10.89 15.01
C LEU A 525 -11.13 -10.60 16.07
N ARG A 526 -12.21 -9.90 15.69
CA ARG A 526 -13.29 -9.64 16.64
C ARG A 526 -13.97 -10.93 17.05
N ASP A 527 -14.19 -11.81 16.09
CA ASP A 527 -14.83 -13.08 16.38
C ASP A 527 -13.97 -13.95 17.28
N ALA A 528 -12.67 -13.89 17.12
CA ALA A 528 -11.75 -14.62 18.00
C ALA A 528 -11.91 -14.17 19.45
N ASP A 529 -12.05 -12.87 19.66
CA ASP A 529 -12.27 -12.35 21.01
C ASP A 529 -13.54 -12.91 21.64
N ARG A 530 -14.58 -13.11 20.83
CA ARG A 530 -15.86 -13.60 21.36
C ARG A 530 -15.93 -15.10 21.47
N THR A 531 -15.30 -15.80 20.55
CA THR A 531 -15.43 -17.26 20.51
C THR A 531 -14.29 -17.99 21.19
N GLY A 532 -13.23 -17.31 21.51
CA GLY A 532 -12.06 -17.94 22.08
C GLY A 532 -11.20 -18.68 21.09
N PHE A 533 -11.38 -18.46 19.80
CA PHE A 533 -10.56 -19.07 18.76
C PHE A 533 -9.54 -18.08 18.22
N ASP A 534 -8.36 -18.60 17.91
CA ASP A 534 -7.36 -17.82 17.20
C ASP A 534 -7.68 -17.85 15.71
N GLU A 535 -8.29 -16.80 15.22
CA GLU A 535 -8.64 -16.71 13.81
C GLU A 535 -7.72 -15.74 13.09
N ALA A 536 -7.33 -16.13 11.88
CA ALA A 536 -6.41 -15.33 11.11
C ALA A 536 -7.11 -14.12 10.51
N PRO A 537 -6.41 -12.99 10.41
CA PRO A 537 -6.94 -11.87 9.63
C PRO A 537 -7.05 -12.22 8.16
N LEU A 538 -7.97 -11.55 7.48
CA LEU A 538 -8.09 -11.71 6.04
C LEU A 538 -6.80 -11.27 5.36
N ALA A 539 -6.43 -11.99 4.30
CA ALA A 539 -5.24 -11.67 3.51
C ALA A 539 -3.99 -11.56 4.40
N THR A 540 -3.81 -12.55 5.26
CA THR A 540 -2.65 -12.59 6.14
C THR A 540 -1.36 -12.47 5.36
N SER A 541 -0.52 -11.55 5.78
CA SER A 541 0.79 -11.35 5.17
C SER A 541 1.85 -12.00 6.04
N LEU A 542 2.69 -12.80 5.42
CA LEU A 542 3.82 -13.42 6.10
C LEU A 542 5.10 -12.59 5.97
N ARG A 543 4.98 -11.33 5.58
CA ARG A 543 6.15 -10.50 5.33
C ARG A 543 6.80 -9.94 6.59
N ARG A 544 6.10 -9.97 7.70
CA ARG A 544 6.67 -9.44 8.94
C ARG A 544 7.71 -10.37 9.50
N LYS A 545 8.60 -9.83 10.32
CA LYS A 545 9.83 -10.51 10.65
C LYS A 545 10.00 -10.88 12.12
N THR A 546 8.94 -11.28 12.79
CA THR A 546 9.15 -11.79 14.15
C THR A 546 9.75 -13.18 14.13
N GLY A 547 9.57 -13.93 13.05
CA GLY A 547 10.12 -15.27 12.92
C GLY A 547 9.34 -16.33 13.67
N ARG A 548 8.28 -15.95 14.35
CA ARG A 548 7.46 -16.88 15.11
C ARG A 548 6.07 -16.98 14.51
N TYR A 549 5.58 -18.19 14.36
CA TYR A 549 4.28 -18.42 13.73
C TYR A 549 3.49 -19.43 14.55
N LYS A 550 2.18 -19.29 14.50
CA LYS A 550 1.26 -20.24 15.13
C LYS A 550 0.15 -20.57 14.16
N VAL A 551 -0.55 -21.67 14.44
CA VAL A 551 -1.72 -22.06 13.65
C VAL A 551 -2.93 -21.27 14.16
N ALA A 552 -3.64 -20.65 13.22
CA ALA A 552 -4.90 -19.98 13.49
C ALA A 552 -5.89 -20.44 12.44
N TRP A 553 -7.11 -19.91 12.46
CA TRP A 553 -8.18 -20.44 11.62
C TRP A 553 -8.85 -19.31 10.86
N ILE A 554 -9.05 -19.51 9.56
CA ILE A 554 -9.82 -18.61 8.71
C ILE A 554 -11.20 -19.22 8.52
N GLN A 555 -12.23 -18.42 8.70
CA GLN A 555 -13.60 -18.86 8.47
C GLN A 555 -14.10 -18.37 7.11
N ASP A 556 -14.66 -19.29 6.35
CA ASP A 556 -15.29 -19.04 5.08
C ASP A 556 -16.73 -19.54 5.17
N SER A 557 -17.68 -18.71 4.76
CA SER A 557 -19.10 -19.06 4.82
C SER A 557 -19.70 -19.03 3.42
N ALA A 558 -20.61 -19.96 3.16
CA ALA A 558 -21.34 -19.96 1.90
C ALA A 558 -22.18 -18.69 1.73
N PHE A 559 -22.52 -18.04 2.83
CA PHE A 559 -23.38 -16.86 2.78
C PHE A 559 -22.63 -15.55 2.92
N ILE A 560 -21.34 -15.62 3.23
CA ILE A 560 -20.50 -14.43 3.38
C ILE A 560 -19.43 -14.52 2.33
N ARG A 561 -19.40 -13.53 1.48
CA ARG A 561 -18.36 -13.52 0.45
C ARG A 561 -16.99 -13.35 1.09
N PRO A 562 -16.01 -14.10 0.64
CA PRO A 562 -14.66 -13.97 1.20
C PRO A 562 -14.01 -12.63 0.86
N PRO A 563 -12.80 -12.42 1.35
CA PRO A 563 -12.14 -11.13 1.24
C PRO A 563 -11.77 -10.67 -0.16
N TYR A 564 -12.02 -11.46 -1.17
CA TYR A 564 -11.71 -11.02 -2.52
C TYR A 564 -12.46 -9.74 -2.89
N PHE A 565 -13.61 -9.52 -2.28
CA PHE A 565 -14.30 -8.25 -2.52
C PHE A 565 -13.55 -7.09 -1.86
N ILE A 566 -12.59 -7.41 -1.01
CA ILE A 566 -11.68 -6.41 -0.47
C ILE A 566 -10.42 -6.34 -1.35
N THR A 567 -9.99 -7.48 -1.88
CA THR A 567 -8.75 -7.58 -2.62
C THR A 567 -8.92 -7.56 -4.13
N GLY A 568 -10.16 -7.64 -4.61
CA GLY A 568 -10.42 -7.69 -6.04
C GLY A 568 -10.28 -9.06 -6.68
N ILE A 569 -10.16 -10.11 -5.88
CA ILE A 569 -10.03 -11.46 -6.41
C ILE A 569 -11.40 -11.95 -6.90
N PRO A 570 -11.48 -12.43 -8.13
CA PRO A 570 -12.78 -12.86 -8.66
C PRO A 570 -13.39 -14.02 -7.88
N GLU A 571 -14.72 -14.02 -7.82
CA GLU A 571 -15.45 -15.08 -7.13
C GLU A 571 -15.12 -16.46 -7.67
N VAL A 572 -14.91 -16.56 -8.97
CA VAL A 572 -14.69 -17.84 -9.59
C VAL A 572 -13.46 -18.54 -9.01
N LYS A 573 -12.47 -17.78 -8.59
CA LYS A 573 -11.29 -18.39 -7.99
C LYS A 573 -11.58 -19.00 -6.62
N LEU A 574 -12.60 -18.52 -5.96
CA LEU A 574 -12.94 -19.02 -4.63
C LEU A 574 -13.85 -20.24 -4.72
N ALA A 575 -14.60 -20.36 -5.80
CA ALA A 575 -15.47 -21.50 -6.01
C ALA A 575 -14.69 -22.75 -6.39
N SER A 576 -13.51 -22.58 -6.95
CA SER A 576 -12.68 -23.72 -7.34
C SER A 576 -11.80 -24.17 -6.18
#